data_5e39636cb3bb132c5ec9e8ac7f98409b
#
_entry.id   5e39636cb3bb132c5ec9e8ac7f98409b
#
_cell.length_a   1.000
_cell.length_b   1.000
_cell.length_c   1.000
_cell.angle_alpha   90.00
_cell.angle_beta   90.00
_cell.angle_gamma   90.00
#
_symmetry.space_group_name_H-M   'P 1'
#
loop_
_entity.id
_entity.type
_entity.pdbx_description
1 polymer ?
#
loop_
_entity_poly.entity_id
_entity_poly.type
_entity_poly.pdbx_seq_one_letter_code
_entity_poly.pdbx_strand_id
1 'polypeptide(L)'
;MLLLIFGKDSRLKYFLGALIAVAVILFIINIVDLNRYVVRSVAIYDSKIKKRLKVCFVSDLHNYACTPKFYEDIREYAPDVILCGGDTLTATKGRKQDRAYAFLKELSKIAPVYSALGNHEYRAMIYPEVYGSLYDEFLSKVKEYGINLLSDDSVYFEENNIKVTGINIDRYFYKRFKVFKMEDGYIESLAGKLEEDKYNVLLAHNPDYFEYYNAYGSDLILSGHVHGGLIRLPLLQG
;
A
#
# COMPACT_ATOMS: atom_id res chain seq x y z
N MET A 1 33.47 21.43 23.13
CA MET A 1 33.86 22.36 22.02
C MET A 1 32.70 23.16 21.44
N LEU A 2 31.44 22.66 21.45
CA LEU A 2 30.25 23.42 20.97
C LEU A 2 29.82 24.57 21.88
N LEU A 3 30.13 24.52 23.17
CA LEU A 3 29.76 25.54 24.18
C LEU A 3 30.54 26.85 24.12
N LEU A 4 31.64 26.91 23.37
CA LEU A 4 32.53 28.08 23.27
C LEU A 4 32.22 29.04 22.12
N ILE A 5 31.32 28.63 21.18
CA ILE A 5 31.05 29.42 19.99
C ILE A 5 29.88 30.42 20.20
N PHE A 6 29.04 30.20 21.23
CA PHE A 6 27.89 31.07 21.51
C PHE A 6 28.22 32.04 22.65
N GLY A 7 28.82 33.16 22.28
CA GLY A 7 29.02 34.29 23.18
C GLY A 7 27.71 34.77 23.83
N LYS A 8 27.83 35.64 24.84
CA LYS A 8 26.85 36.15 25.81
C LYS A 8 25.44 36.57 25.32
N ASP A 9 24.99 36.28 24.09
CA ASP A 9 23.66 36.65 23.61
C ASP A 9 22.60 35.64 24.10
N SER A 10 21.95 36.00 25.19
CA SER A 10 20.86 35.21 25.78
C SER A 10 19.68 35.02 24.80
N ARG A 11 19.41 36.00 23.93
CA ARG A 11 18.30 35.95 22.95
C ARG A 11 18.52 34.84 21.92
N LEU A 12 19.74 34.69 21.42
CA LEU A 12 20.09 33.60 20.49
C LEU A 12 19.90 32.22 21.14
N LYS A 13 20.28 32.06 22.43
CA LYS A 13 20.09 30.81 23.17
C LYS A 13 18.60 30.47 23.33
N TYR A 14 17.78 31.46 23.70
CA TYR A 14 16.31 31.24 23.79
C TYR A 14 15.70 30.94 22.43
N PHE A 15 16.11 31.61 21.37
CA PHE A 15 15.64 31.34 20.02
C PHE A 15 16.01 29.91 19.55
N LEU A 16 17.25 29.50 19.74
CA LEU A 16 17.69 28.13 19.43
C LEU A 16 16.97 27.09 20.29
N GLY A 17 16.78 27.38 21.59
CA GLY A 17 15.99 26.51 22.46
C GLY A 17 14.55 26.34 22.00
N ALA A 18 13.90 27.42 21.55
CA ALA A 18 12.55 27.37 20.99
C ALA A 18 12.49 26.55 19.68
N LEU A 19 13.46 26.71 18.78
CA LEU A 19 13.55 25.92 17.56
C LEU A 19 13.71 24.43 17.85
N ILE A 20 14.57 24.08 18.80
CA ILE A 20 14.76 22.67 19.22
C ILE A 20 13.47 22.11 19.81
N ALA A 21 12.78 22.90 20.68
CA ALA A 21 11.51 22.46 21.27
C ALA A 21 10.45 22.20 20.19
N VAL A 22 10.32 23.10 19.22
CA VAL A 22 9.40 22.91 18.07
C VAL A 22 9.78 21.65 17.26
N ALA A 23 11.06 21.46 16.96
CA ALA A 23 11.51 20.27 16.23
C ALA A 23 11.20 18.96 16.99
N VAL A 24 11.40 18.95 18.31
CA VAL A 24 11.05 17.80 19.17
C VAL A 24 9.57 17.54 19.18
N ILE A 25 8.73 18.59 19.30
CA ILE A 25 7.27 18.45 19.26
C ILE A 25 6.83 17.88 17.91
N LEU A 26 7.32 18.42 16.80
CA LEU A 26 7.01 17.91 15.46
C LEU A 26 7.45 16.46 15.29
N PHE A 27 8.62 16.10 15.82
CA PHE A 27 9.10 14.72 15.80
C PHE A 27 8.19 13.77 16.60
N ILE A 28 7.75 14.18 17.79
CA ILE A 28 6.81 13.38 18.60
C ILE A 28 5.47 13.24 17.87
N ILE A 29 4.93 14.31 17.29
CA ILE A 29 3.68 14.26 16.52
C ILE A 29 3.83 13.24 15.36
N ASN A 30 4.93 13.31 14.61
CA ASN A 30 5.18 12.36 13.52
C ASN A 30 5.25 10.91 14.02
N ILE A 31 5.92 10.65 15.15
CA ILE A 31 5.96 9.29 15.73
C ILE A 31 4.56 8.82 16.11
N VAL A 32 3.75 9.67 16.73
CA VAL A 32 2.37 9.33 17.10
C VAL A 32 1.55 9.03 15.85
N ASP A 33 1.65 9.85 14.81
CA ASP A 33 0.90 9.68 13.57
C ASP A 33 1.33 8.41 12.79
N LEU A 34 2.61 8.08 12.78
CA LEU A 34 3.13 6.83 12.18
C LEU A 34 2.60 5.56 12.88
N ASN A 35 2.18 5.67 14.14
CA ASN A 35 1.63 4.54 14.90
C ASN A 35 0.09 4.55 14.96
N ARG A 36 -0.57 5.39 14.17
CA ARG A 36 -2.04 5.50 14.11
C ARG A 36 -2.51 5.19 12.70
N TYR A 37 -3.64 4.51 12.60
CA TYR A 37 -4.37 4.40 11.34
C TYR A 37 -5.64 5.25 11.40
N VAL A 38 -6.13 5.63 10.24
CA VAL A 38 -7.39 6.37 10.09
C VAL A 38 -8.24 5.59 9.10
N VAL A 39 -9.47 5.28 9.51
CA VAL A 39 -10.46 4.70 8.61
C VAL A 39 -11.05 5.82 7.75
N ARG A 40 -10.98 5.68 6.45
CA ARG A 40 -11.62 6.57 5.48
C ARG A 40 -12.64 5.77 4.69
N SER A 41 -13.86 6.28 4.62
CA SER A 41 -14.93 5.67 3.83
C SER A 41 -15.25 6.56 2.64
N VAL A 42 -15.27 5.96 1.45
CA VAL A 42 -15.66 6.60 0.20
C VAL A 42 -16.77 5.77 -0.43
N ALA A 43 -17.84 6.43 -0.87
CA ALA A 43 -18.89 5.79 -1.66
C ALA A 43 -18.72 6.19 -3.12
N ILE A 44 -18.67 5.18 -3.99
CA ILE A 44 -18.54 5.34 -5.43
C ILE A 44 -19.87 4.89 -6.07
N TYR A 45 -20.40 5.71 -6.95
CA TYR A 45 -21.62 5.43 -7.70
C TYR A 45 -21.31 5.50 -9.19
N ASP A 46 -21.59 4.41 -9.89
CA ASP A 46 -21.39 4.32 -11.33
C ASP A 46 -22.50 3.46 -11.94
N SER A 47 -22.91 3.79 -13.16
CA SER A 47 -23.97 3.08 -13.89
C SER A 47 -23.61 1.64 -14.24
N LYS A 48 -22.32 1.31 -14.33
CA LYS A 48 -21.81 -0.04 -14.57
C LYS A 48 -22.00 -0.95 -13.34
N ILE A 49 -22.04 -0.39 -12.12
CA ILE A 49 -22.15 -1.16 -10.86
C ILE A 49 -23.60 -1.61 -10.67
N LYS A 50 -23.86 -2.91 -10.75
CA LYS A 50 -25.21 -3.49 -10.64
C LYS A 50 -25.65 -3.73 -9.20
N LYS A 51 -24.70 -4.04 -8.30
CA LYS A 51 -24.98 -4.34 -6.90
C LYS A 51 -23.86 -3.75 -6.04
N ARG A 52 -24.21 -3.28 -4.85
CA ARG A 52 -23.25 -2.78 -3.88
C ARG A 52 -22.22 -3.84 -3.53
N LEU A 53 -20.95 -3.46 -3.47
CA LEU A 53 -19.84 -4.25 -2.95
C LEU A 53 -19.11 -3.42 -1.87
N LYS A 54 -19.03 -3.94 -0.65
CA LYS A 54 -18.27 -3.32 0.44
C LYS A 54 -16.84 -3.80 0.38
N VAL A 55 -15.94 -2.92 0.03
CA VAL A 55 -14.50 -3.22 -0.10
C VAL A 55 -13.73 -2.62 1.08
N CYS A 56 -12.88 -3.41 1.71
CA CYS A 56 -11.82 -2.91 2.60
C CYS A 56 -10.51 -2.92 1.81
N PHE A 57 -9.86 -1.77 1.66
CA PHE A 57 -8.55 -1.67 1.02
C PHE A 57 -7.46 -1.42 2.06
N VAL A 58 -6.38 -2.22 2.01
CA VAL A 58 -5.19 -2.10 2.86
C VAL A 58 -3.93 -2.26 2.02
N SER A 59 -2.85 -1.56 2.37
CA SER A 59 -1.56 -1.64 1.66
C SER A 59 -0.40 -1.32 2.59
N ASP A 60 0.83 -1.64 2.17
CA ASP A 60 2.09 -1.19 2.78
C ASP A 60 2.27 -1.56 4.26
N LEU A 61 1.94 -2.80 4.62
CA LEU A 61 2.13 -3.29 5.99
C LEU A 61 3.60 -3.39 6.38
N HIS A 62 4.48 -3.79 5.45
CA HIS A 62 5.92 -3.95 5.66
C HIS A 62 6.29 -4.78 6.89
N ASN A 63 5.58 -5.87 7.11
CA ASN A 63 5.78 -6.74 8.28
C ASN A 63 5.60 -5.99 9.63
N TYR A 64 4.76 -4.96 9.66
CA TYR A 64 4.41 -4.25 10.89
C TYR A 64 3.31 -5.00 11.66
N ALA A 65 3.24 -4.79 12.97
CA ALA A 65 2.19 -5.40 13.80
C ALA A 65 0.97 -4.49 13.85
N CYS A 66 -0.18 -4.99 13.40
CA CYS A 66 -1.44 -4.31 13.62
C CYS A 66 -1.97 -4.57 15.04
N THR A 67 -2.65 -3.59 15.60
CA THR A 67 -3.29 -3.73 16.91
C THR A 67 -4.56 -4.61 16.81
N PRO A 68 -5.03 -5.23 17.90
CA PRO A 68 -6.32 -5.94 17.90
C PRO A 68 -7.49 -5.05 17.42
N LYS A 69 -7.50 -3.79 17.82
CA LYS A 69 -8.49 -2.79 17.41
C LYS A 69 -8.58 -2.61 15.89
N PHE A 70 -7.45 -2.71 15.16
CA PHE A 70 -7.44 -2.64 13.70
C PHE A 70 -8.30 -3.75 13.08
N TYR A 71 -8.17 -4.98 13.57
CA TYR A 71 -8.95 -6.10 13.04
C TYR A 71 -10.41 -6.05 13.50
N GLU A 72 -10.68 -5.52 14.70
CA GLU A 72 -12.03 -5.27 15.20
C GLU A 72 -12.77 -4.28 14.32
N ASP A 73 -12.14 -3.16 13.94
CA ASP A 73 -12.72 -2.15 13.07
C ASP A 73 -13.04 -2.71 11.67
N ILE A 74 -12.19 -3.59 11.12
CA ILE A 74 -12.48 -4.26 9.85
C ILE A 74 -13.68 -5.22 10.01
N ARG A 75 -13.75 -5.98 11.10
CA ARG A 75 -14.90 -6.87 11.38
C ARG A 75 -16.20 -6.07 11.55
N GLU A 76 -16.16 -4.97 12.26
CA GLU A 76 -17.31 -4.08 12.45
C GLU A 76 -17.78 -3.45 11.14
N TYR A 77 -16.83 -3.07 10.26
CA TYR A 77 -17.15 -2.62 8.92
C TYR A 77 -17.84 -3.71 8.11
N ALA A 78 -17.58 -5.00 8.37
CA ALA A 78 -18.11 -6.15 7.69
C ALA A 78 -17.98 -6.04 6.15
N PRO A 79 -16.75 -6.04 5.60
CA PRO A 79 -16.54 -5.97 4.16
C PRO A 79 -16.98 -7.26 3.46
N ASP A 80 -17.47 -7.14 2.23
CA ASP A 80 -17.73 -8.29 1.36
C ASP A 80 -16.42 -8.88 0.83
N VAL A 81 -15.39 -8.02 0.68
CA VAL A 81 -14.06 -8.38 0.17
C VAL A 81 -12.98 -7.47 0.76
N ILE A 82 -11.78 -8.02 0.95
CA ILE A 82 -10.58 -7.27 1.32
C ILE A 82 -9.61 -7.27 0.14
N LEU A 83 -9.18 -6.10 -0.29
CA LEU A 83 -8.16 -5.90 -1.32
C LEU A 83 -6.86 -5.45 -0.66
N CYS A 84 -5.77 -6.18 -0.90
CA CYS A 84 -4.43 -5.82 -0.44
C CYS A 84 -3.62 -5.26 -1.61
N GLY A 85 -3.15 -4.02 -1.47
CA GLY A 85 -2.43 -3.28 -2.51
C GLY A 85 -0.93 -3.59 -2.61
N GLY A 86 -0.44 -4.63 -1.93
CA GLY A 86 0.97 -5.03 -1.94
C GLY A 86 1.79 -4.49 -0.77
N ASP A 87 3.09 -4.77 -0.78
CA ASP A 87 4.08 -4.46 0.27
C ASP A 87 3.64 -4.91 1.68
N THR A 88 3.03 -6.09 1.75
CA THR A 88 2.74 -6.78 3.02
C THR A 88 4.03 -7.24 3.69
N LEU A 89 4.98 -7.75 2.88
CA LEU A 89 6.31 -8.15 3.31
C LEU A 89 7.29 -6.97 3.38
N THR A 90 8.44 -7.24 3.99
CA THR A 90 9.63 -6.39 3.82
C THR A 90 10.76 -7.23 3.23
N ALA A 91 11.10 -7.05 1.95
CA ALA A 91 12.21 -7.77 1.33
C ALA A 91 13.55 -7.30 1.89
N THR A 92 13.96 -7.91 3.00
CA THR A 92 15.24 -7.72 3.66
C THR A 92 15.84 -9.09 3.94
N LYS A 93 17.09 -9.31 3.54
CA LYS A 93 17.79 -10.59 3.70
C LYS A 93 17.75 -11.06 5.16
N GLY A 94 17.31 -12.29 5.37
CA GLY A 94 17.26 -12.95 6.68
C GLY A 94 16.19 -12.41 7.65
N ARG A 95 15.35 -11.46 7.23
CA ARG A 95 14.28 -10.93 8.08
C ARG A 95 13.08 -11.85 8.07
N LYS A 96 12.67 -12.34 9.24
CA LYS A 96 11.42 -13.09 9.40
C LYS A 96 10.21 -12.21 9.12
N GLN A 97 9.17 -12.81 8.55
CA GLN A 97 7.93 -12.12 8.15
C GLN A 97 6.71 -12.54 8.98
N ASP A 98 6.94 -12.95 10.23
CA ASP A 98 5.90 -13.53 11.08
C ASP A 98 4.68 -12.61 11.25
N ARG A 99 4.90 -11.28 11.32
CA ARG A 99 3.83 -10.30 11.48
C ARG A 99 3.02 -10.12 10.20
N ALA A 100 3.67 -10.14 9.04
CA ALA A 100 3.01 -10.10 7.75
C ALA A 100 2.12 -11.34 7.54
N TYR A 101 2.63 -12.52 7.89
CA TYR A 101 1.86 -13.77 7.80
C TYR A 101 0.70 -13.80 8.80
N ALA A 102 0.92 -13.33 10.04
CA ALA A 102 -0.15 -13.18 11.02
C ALA A 102 -1.25 -12.22 10.53
N PHE A 103 -0.86 -11.10 9.93
CA PHE A 103 -1.79 -10.13 9.35
C PHE A 103 -2.66 -10.76 8.24
N LEU A 104 -2.04 -11.40 7.26
CA LEU A 104 -2.78 -12.07 6.18
C LEU A 104 -3.75 -13.13 6.72
N LYS A 105 -3.30 -13.93 7.69
CA LYS A 105 -4.12 -14.93 8.36
C LYS A 105 -5.33 -14.33 9.09
N GLU A 106 -5.15 -13.20 9.77
CA GLU A 106 -6.28 -12.54 10.44
C GLU A 106 -7.28 -11.93 9.45
N LEU A 107 -6.79 -11.33 8.35
CA LEU A 107 -7.67 -10.80 7.30
C LEU A 107 -8.50 -11.90 6.65
N SER A 108 -7.88 -13.04 6.34
CA SER A 108 -8.59 -14.17 5.70
C SER A 108 -9.71 -14.79 6.53
N LYS A 109 -9.71 -14.54 7.86
CA LYS A 109 -10.80 -14.94 8.75
C LYS A 109 -12.00 -13.96 8.72
N ILE A 110 -11.82 -12.77 8.17
CA ILE A 110 -12.86 -11.73 8.18
C ILE A 110 -13.66 -11.76 6.89
N ALA A 111 -13.00 -11.79 5.73
CA ALA A 111 -13.63 -11.83 4.42
C ALA A 111 -12.67 -12.44 3.38
N PRO A 112 -13.14 -12.81 2.18
CA PRO A 112 -12.27 -13.18 1.07
C PRO A 112 -11.22 -12.09 0.79
N VAL A 113 -9.94 -12.50 0.68
CA VAL A 113 -8.81 -11.59 0.45
C VAL A 113 -8.27 -11.78 -0.95
N TYR A 114 -8.07 -10.67 -1.66
CA TYR A 114 -7.38 -10.58 -2.94
C TYR A 114 -6.17 -9.66 -2.77
N SER A 115 -4.99 -10.13 -3.13
CA SER A 115 -3.73 -9.39 -2.91
C SER A 115 -3.00 -9.17 -4.21
N ALA A 116 -2.68 -7.92 -4.53
CA ALA A 116 -1.65 -7.61 -5.51
C ALA A 116 -0.25 -7.74 -4.89
N LEU A 117 0.78 -7.76 -5.71
CA LEU A 117 2.17 -7.65 -5.26
C LEU A 117 2.55 -6.17 -5.15
N GLY A 118 3.33 -5.84 -4.11
CA GLY A 118 4.08 -4.62 -4.05
C GLY A 118 5.53 -4.81 -4.53
N ASN A 119 6.32 -3.76 -4.48
CA ASN A 119 7.71 -3.85 -4.92
C ASN A 119 8.58 -4.74 -4.03
N HIS A 120 8.17 -5.00 -2.80
CA HIS A 120 8.89 -5.91 -1.90
C HIS A 120 8.65 -7.37 -2.25
N GLU A 121 7.41 -7.79 -2.47
CA GLU A 121 7.09 -9.13 -2.95
C GLU A 121 7.70 -9.37 -4.33
N TYR A 122 7.56 -8.40 -5.26
CA TYR A 122 8.10 -8.50 -6.60
C TYR A 122 9.64 -8.64 -6.60
N ARG A 123 10.34 -7.89 -5.74
CA ARG A 123 11.79 -8.04 -5.57
C ARG A 123 12.17 -9.40 -5.02
N ALA A 124 11.43 -9.92 -4.05
CA ALA A 124 11.68 -11.26 -3.51
C ALA A 124 11.51 -12.34 -4.59
N MET A 125 10.54 -12.15 -5.49
CA MET A 125 10.27 -13.04 -6.62
C MET A 125 11.42 -13.07 -7.64
N ILE A 126 11.89 -11.89 -8.06
CA ILE A 126 12.87 -11.79 -9.17
C ILE A 126 14.34 -11.90 -8.74
N TYR A 127 14.63 -11.87 -7.43
CA TYR A 127 16.00 -11.98 -6.87
C TYR A 127 16.09 -13.06 -5.78
N PRO A 128 15.77 -14.33 -6.08
CA PRO A 128 15.85 -15.40 -5.08
C PRO A 128 17.27 -15.60 -4.55
N GLU A 129 18.31 -15.28 -5.35
CA GLU A 129 19.71 -15.32 -4.91
C GLU A 129 20.02 -14.31 -3.77
N VAL A 130 19.22 -13.25 -3.64
CA VAL A 130 19.36 -12.23 -2.59
C VAL A 130 18.48 -12.53 -1.38
N TYR A 131 17.23 -12.93 -1.64
CA TYR A 131 16.19 -13.06 -0.62
C TYR A 131 15.89 -14.49 -0.21
N GLY A 132 16.54 -15.48 -0.85
CA GLY A 132 16.33 -16.91 -0.56
C GLY A 132 14.90 -17.35 -0.91
N SER A 133 14.31 -18.13 -0.02
CA SER A 133 12.95 -18.70 -0.16
C SER A 133 11.82 -17.71 0.21
N LEU A 134 12.11 -16.44 0.41
CA LEU A 134 11.11 -15.47 0.92
C LEU A 134 9.82 -15.43 0.10
N TYR A 135 9.93 -15.46 -1.24
CA TYR A 135 8.75 -15.43 -2.10
C TYR A 135 8.00 -16.77 -2.09
N ASP A 136 8.70 -17.89 -2.08
CA ASP A 136 8.09 -19.23 -1.99
C ASP A 136 7.36 -19.42 -0.66
N GLU A 137 7.95 -18.94 0.43
CA GLU A 137 7.30 -18.93 1.76
C GLU A 137 6.02 -18.06 1.74
N PHE A 138 6.08 -16.88 1.10
CA PHE A 138 4.92 -16.02 0.92
C PHE A 138 3.82 -16.73 0.12
N LEU A 139 4.13 -17.32 -1.02
CA LEU A 139 3.16 -18.07 -1.83
C LEU A 139 2.55 -19.25 -1.05
N SER A 140 3.36 -19.95 -0.26
CA SER A 140 2.88 -21.01 0.60
C SER A 140 1.86 -20.51 1.62
N LYS A 141 2.11 -19.36 2.25
CA LYS A 141 1.20 -18.72 3.22
C LYS A 141 -0.07 -18.16 2.57
N VAL A 142 0.06 -17.53 1.42
CA VAL A 142 -1.08 -17.06 0.61
C VAL A 142 -2.02 -18.24 0.31
N LYS A 143 -1.46 -19.36 -0.14
CA LYS A 143 -2.22 -20.59 -0.42
C LYS A 143 -2.82 -21.21 0.86
N GLU A 144 -2.03 -21.31 1.93
CA GLU A 144 -2.47 -21.85 3.24
C GLU A 144 -3.69 -21.10 3.79
N TYR A 145 -3.73 -19.76 3.62
CA TYR A 145 -4.79 -18.91 4.15
C TYR A 145 -5.94 -18.69 3.17
N GLY A 146 -5.91 -19.31 1.99
CA GLY A 146 -6.94 -19.16 0.97
C GLY A 146 -7.03 -17.75 0.37
N ILE A 147 -5.90 -17.04 0.30
CA ILE A 147 -5.81 -15.71 -0.29
C ILE A 147 -5.63 -15.84 -1.81
N ASN A 148 -6.35 -15.04 -2.56
CA ASN A 148 -6.24 -14.98 -4.01
C ASN A 148 -5.19 -13.95 -4.41
N LEU A 149 -4.11 -14.40 -5.06
CA LEU A 149 -3.06 -13.51 -5.55
C LEU A 149 -3.41 -13.02 -6.95
N LEU A 150 -3.50 -11.70 -7.10
CA LEU A 150 -3.68 -11.03 -8.38
C LEU A 150 -2.30 -10.52 -8.86
N SER A 151 -1.64 -11.33 -9.65
CA SER A 151 -0.29 -11.04 -10.20
C SER A 151 -0.39 -11.07 -11.71
N ASP A 152 -0.65 -9.92 -12.32
CA ASP A 152 -1.06 -9.77 -13.73
C ASP A 152 -2.30 -10.64 -14.04
N ASP A 153 -3.24 -10.64 -13.09
CA ASP A 153 -4.43 -11.47 -13.11
C ASP A 153 -5.66 -10.69 -12.61
N SER A 154 -6.85 -11.22 -12.88
CA SER A 154 -8.11 -10.55 -12.58
C SER A 154 -9.10 -11.47 -11.89
N VAL A 155 -9.96 -10.88 -11.06
CA VAL A 155 -11.14 -11.52 -10.48
C VAL A 155 -12.39 -10.76 -10.90
N TYR A 156 -13.49 -11.50 -11.08
CA TYR A 156 -14.79 -10.96 -11.44
C TYR A 156 -15.78 -11.14 -10.29
N PHE A 157 -16.41 -10.04 -9.91
CA PHE A 157 -17.56 -10.02 -9.02
C PHE A 157 -18.82 -9.87 -9.90
N GLU A 158 -19.28 -10.98 -10.44
CA GLU A 158 -20.31 -11.01 -11.49
C GLU A 158 -21.60 -10.34 -11.07
N GLU A 159 -22.07 -10.60 -9.83
CA GLU A 159 -23.31 -9.96 -9.32
C GLU A 159 -23.19 -8.44 -9.20
N ASN A 160 -21.97 -7.94 -8.98
CA ASN A 160 -21.69 -6.52 -8.83
C ASN A 160 -21.33 -5.85 -10.17
N ASN A 161 -21.02 -6.65 -11.19
CA ASN A 161 -20.46 -6.24 -12.47
C ASN A 161 -19.12 -5.47 -12.32
N ILE A 162 -18.26 -5.98 -11.44
CA ILE A 162 -16.95 -5.38 -11.13
C ILE A 162 -15.83 -6.37 -11.49
N LYS A 163 -14.84 -5.89 -12.22
CA LYS A 163 -13.58 -6.58 -12.49
C LYS A 163 -12.49 -5.92 -11.65
N VAL A 164 -11.72 -6.71 -10.91
CA VAL A 164 -10.55 -6.24 -10.18
C VAL A 164 -9.31 -6.91 -10.76
N THR A 165 -8.37 -6.11 -11.23
CA THR A 165 -7.12 -6.57 -11.85
C THR A 165 -5.94 -6.10 -11.03
N GLY A 166 -5.04 -7.00 -10.65
CA GLY A 166 -3.75 -6.66 -10.03
C GLY A 166 -2.63 -6.73 -11.06
N ILE A 167 -1.81 -5.70 -11.16
CA ILE A 167 -0.67 -5.66 -12.08
C ILE A 167 0.66 -5.48 -11.37
N ASN A 168 1.73 -6.04 -11.97
CA ASN A 168 3.10 -5.91 -11.51
C ASN A 168 3.92 -5.18 -12.58
N ILE A 169 4.12 -3.89 -12.40
CA ILE A 169 5.03 -3.16 -13.28
C ILE A 169 6.48 -3.56 -13.01
N ASP A 170 7.32 -3.53 -14.04
CA ASP A 170 8.72 -3.90 -13.93
C ASP A 170 9.44 -3.09 -12.85
N ARG A 171 10.42 -3.75 -12.19
CA ARG A 171 11.26 -3.12 -11.17
C ARG A 171 11.94 -1.83 -11.64
N TYR A 172 12.19 -1.70 -12.92
CA TYR A 172 12.76 -0.48 -13.52
C TYR A 172 11.95 0.76 -13.14
N PHE A 173 10.63 0.63 -13.04
CA PHE A 173 9.69 1.69 -12.68
C PHE A 173 9.64 2.01 -11.18
N TYR A 174 10.41 1.32 -10.34
CA TYR A 174 10.54 1.61 -8.90
C TYR A 174 11.85 2.31 -8.52
N LYS A 175 12.57 2.91 -9.49
CA LYS A 175 13.79 3.66 -9.20
C LYS A 175 13.45 4.98 -8.52
N ARG A 176 14.00 5.19 -7.32
CA ARG A 176 13.76 6.40 -6.53
C ARG A 176 14.05 7.68 -7.30
N PHE A 177 13.20 8.68 -7.15
CA PHE A 177 13.32 10.02 -7.73
C PHE A 177 13.34 10.05 -9.27
N LYS A 178 12.85 8.99 -9.92
CA LYS A 178 12.79 8.92 -11.39
C LYS A 178 11.47 8.29 -11.82
N VAL A 179 10.74 9.02 -12.63
CA VAL A 179 9.60 8.49 -13.38
C VAL A 179 10.06 8.26 -14.81
N PHE A 180 9.88 7.07 -15.32
CA PHE A 180 10.28 6.68 -16.67
C PHE A 180 9.07 6.59 -17.57
N LYS A 181 9.26 6.89 -18.86
CA LYS A 181 8.20 6.69 -19.84
C LYS A 181 7.90 5.18 -19.97
N MET A 182 6.62 4.83 -19.92
CA MET A 182 6.13 3.50 -20.31
C MET A 182 5.87 3.50 -21.83
N GLU A 183 6.03 2.34 -22.44
CA GLU A 183 5.63 2.13 -23.83
C GLU A 183 4.11 2.08 -23.95
N ASP A 184 3.60 2.50 -25.10
CA ASP A 184 2.17 2.43 -25.38
C ASP A 184 1.69 0.97 -25.33
N GLY A 185 0.57 0.71 -24.66
CA GLY A 185 0.06 -0.64 -24.47
C GLY A 185 0.72 -1.44 -23.34
N TYR A 186 1.73 -0.90 -22.62
CA TYR A 186 2.40 -1.62 -21.54
C TYR A 186 1.42 -2.07 -20.44
N ILE A 187 0.52 -1.19 -19.99
CA ILE A 187 -0.46 -1.55 -18.97
C ILE A 187 -1.44 -2.60 -19.50
N GLU A 188 -1.89 -2.49 -20.75
CA GLU A 188 -2.76 -3.49 -21.38
C GLU A 188 -2.06 -4.86 -21.49
N SER A 189 -0.74 -4.89 -21.71
CA SER A 189 0.01 -6.14 -21.76
C SER A 189 0.04 -6.88 -20.43
N LEU A 190 -0.07 -6.18 -19.29
CA LEU A 190 -0.14 -6.76 -17.94
C LEU A 190 -1.58 -7.05 -17.50
N ALA A 191 -2.47 -6.10 -17.71
CA ALA A 191 -3.85 -6.16 -17.25
C ALA A 191 -4.82 -6.89 -18.19
N GLY A 192 -4.38 -7.15 -19.44
CA GLY A 192 -5.26 -7.59 -20.51
C GLY A 192 -6.14 -6.46 -21.05
N LYS A 193 -7.08 -6.80 -21.94
CA LYS A 193 -8.01 -5.83 -22.49
C LYS A 193 -9.02 -5.36 -21.45
N LEU A 194 -9.31 -4.07 -21.50
CA LEU A 194 -10.37 -3.49 -20.69
C LEU A 194 -11.75 -4.03 -21.14
N GLU A 195 -12.62 -4.27 -20.20
CA GLU A 195 -14.01 -4.65 -20.44
C GLU A 195 -14.90 -3.44 -20.20
N GLU A 196 -15.34 -2.80 -21.28
CA GLU A 196 -16.03 -1.50 -21.24
C GLU A 196 -17.39 -1.55 -20.53
N ASP A 197 -18.04 -2.73 -20.53
CA ASP A 197 -19.33 -2.97 -19.88
C ASP A 197 -19.21 -3.25 -18.36
N LYS A 198 -18.00 -3.44 -17.85
CA LYS A 198 -17.70 -3.69 -16.43
C LYS A 198 -17.12 -2.46 -15.76
N TYR A 199 -17.33 -2.36 -14.44
CA TYR A 199 -16.59 -1.40 -13.62
C TYR A 199 -15.21 -1.98 -13.32
N ASN A 200 -14.16 -1.36 -13.90
CA ASN A 200 -12.80 -1.87 -13.87
C ASN A 200 -12.00 -1.22 -12.75
N VAL A 201 -11.61 -2.01 -11.76
CA VAL A 201 -10.73 -1.61 -10.66
C VAL A 201 -9.33 -2.13 -10.92
N LEU A 202 -8.34 -1.26 -10.89
CA LEU A 202 -6.93 -1.59 -11.04
C LEU A 202 -6.19 -1.48 -9.71
N LEU A 203 -5.59 -2.58 -9.25
CA LEU A 203 -4.63 -2.60 -8.17
C LEU A 203 -3.23 -2.42 -8.77
N ALA A 204 -2.70 -1.21 -8.72
CA ALA A 204 -1.38 -0.86 -9.22
C ALA A 204 -0.57 -0.21 -8.10
N HIS A 205 0.38 -0.95 -7.53
CA HIS A 205 1.04 -0.58 -6.29
C HIS A 205 1.72 0.79 -6.34
N ASN A 206 2.39 1.16 -7.46
CA ASN A 206 3.11 2.42 -7.59
C ASN A 206 2.24 3.54 -8.19
N PRO A 207 1.85 4.59 -7.43
CA PRO A 207 1.00 5.67 -7.92
C PRO A 207 1.71 6.66 -8.87
N ASP A 208 3.05 6.63 -8.98
CA ASP A 208 3.81 7.55 -9.84
C ASP A 208 3.45 7.41 -11.33
N TYR A 209 2.79 6.31 -11.70
CA TYR A 209 2.37 6.00 -13.07
C TYR A 209 0.86 6.14 -13.30
N PHE A 210 0.18 6.93 -12.46
CA PHE A 210 -1.26 7.18 -12.54
C PHE A 210 -1.73 7.56 -13.94
N GLU A 211 -1.00 8.42 -14.66
CA GLU A 211 -1.38 8.86 -16.01
C GLU A 211 -1.47 7.69 -17.00
N TYR A 212 -0.61 6.70 -16.88
CA TYR A 212 -0.65 5.50 -17.72
C TYR A 212 -1.80 4.58 -17.34
N TYR A 213 -2.11 4.46 -16.05
CA TYR A 213 -3.27 3.68 -15.58
C TYR A 213 -4.59 4.33 -15.98
N ASN A 214 -4.65 5.65 -15.92
CA ASN A 214 -5.80 6.43 -16.37
C ASN A 214 -5.97 6.34 -17.89
N ALA A 215 -4.88 6.42 -18.66
CA ALA A 215 -4.91 6.26 -20.11
C ALA A 215 -5.33 4.86 -20.56
N TYR A 216 -5.05 3.82 -19.77
CA TYR A 216 -5.57 2.46 -19.99
C TYR A 216 -7.08 2.41 -19.84
N GLY A 217 -7.70 3.30 -19.04
CA GLY A 217 -9.15 3.45 -18.92
C GLY A 217 -9.78 2.77 -17.72
N SER A 218 -9.02 2.48 -16.65
CA SER A 218 -9.56 1.96 -15.39
C SER A 218 -10.52 2.96 -14.76
N ASP A 219 -11.68 2.48 -14.28
CA ASP A 219 -12.68 3.33 -13.60
C ASP A 219 -12.25 3.70 -12.18
N LEU A 220 -11.45 2.84 -11.52
CA LEU A 220 -10.88 3.08 -10.19
C LEU A 220 -9.46 2.51 -10.13
N ILE A 221 -8.52 3.31 -9.60
CA ILE A 221 -7.15 2.90 -9.37
C ILE A 221 -6.89 2.91 -7.86
N LEU A 222 -6.43 1.79 -7.32
CA LEU A 222 -6.03 1.64 -5.92
C LEU A 222 -4.53 1.38 -5.86
N SER A 223 -3.81 2.24 -5.15
CA SER A 223 -2.34 2.20 -5.04
C SER A 223 -1.87 2.23 -3.60
N GLY A 224 -0.65 1.73 -3.37
CA GLY A 224 0.09 1.83 -2.12
C GLY A 224 1.37 2.66 -2.29
N HIS A 225 2.51 2.11 -1.83
CA HIS A 225 3.90 2.57 -2.06
C HIS A 225 4.31 3.88 -1.35
N VAL A 226 3.43 4.86 -1.25
CA VAL A 226 3.75 6.20 -0.70
C VAL A 226 3.48 6.32 0.81
N HIS A 227 2.94 5.29 1.46
CA HIS A 227 2.68 5.19 2.90
C HIS A 227 1.88 6.38 3.47
N GLY A 228 1.10 7.07 2.64
CA GLY A 228 0.42 8.30 3.02
C GLY A 228 1.34 9.49 3.30
N GLY A 229 2.61 9.44 2.83
CA GLY A 229 3.66 10.45 3.01
C GLY A 229 4.61 10.14 4.16
N LEU A 230 5.92 10.38 3.96
CA LEU A 230 6.97 10.15 4.96
C LEU A 230 6.97 11.20 6.09
N ILE A 231 6.51 12.41 5.81
CA ILE A 231 6.43 13.52 6.75
C ILE A 231 5.08 14.19 6.56
N ARG A 232 4.29 14.24 7.64
CA ARG A 232 3.05 15.00 7.67
C ARG A 232 3.25 16.26 8.48
N LEU A 233 3.10 17.41 7.83
CA LEU A 233 3.05 18.66 8.55
C LEU A 233 1.63 18.87 9.11
N PRO A 234 1.49 19.24 10.39
CA PRO A 234 0.19 19.56 10.95
C PRO A 234 -0.51 20.64 10.09
N LEU A 235 -1.79 20.44 9.81
CA LEU A 235 -2.63 21.34 9.00
C LEU A 235 -2.43 21.29 7.47
N LEU A 236 -1.45 20.55 6.96
CA LEU A 236 -1.34 20.27 5.53
C LEU A 236 -1.89 18.86 5.27
N GLN A 237 -2.96 18.78 4.52
CA GLN A 237 -3.49 17.51 4.04
C GLN A 237 -2.58 17.03 2.90
N GLY A 238 -1.93 15.88 3.09
CA GLY A 238 -1.21 15.18 2.03
C GLY A 238 -2.17 14.34 1.22
#